data_ccfcd6c8bfe6919ae524ea84fb1aecab
#
_entry.id   ccfcd6c8bfe6919ae524ea84fb1aecab
#
_cell.length_a   1.000
_cell.length_b   1.000
_cell.length_c   1.000
_cell.angle_alpha   90.00
_cell.angle_beta   90.00
_cell.angle_gamma   90.00
#
_symmetry.space_group_name_H-M   'P 1'
#
loop_
_entity.id
_entity.type
_entity.pdbx_description
1 polymer ?
#
loop_
_entity_poly.entity_id
_entity_poly.type
_entity_poly.pdbx_seq_one_letter_code
_entity_poly.pdbx_strand_id
1 'polypeptide(L)'
;MKKGKHIALLVSVFIALLTMLGIYLHYKLVPYNENRVKIGATYMTMNNDFYKVLNNEIDKIVEEKNDILYTRDPALDVNKQTQQVELFIKKRVDIIIINPVDADSKKLIKALKKAKETGIKVVVVDSQ
;
A
#
# COMPACT_ATOMS: atom_id res chain seq x y z
N MET A 1 -34.32 40.73 12.15
CA MET A 1 -32.90 40.38 12.05
C MET A 1 -32.50 39.09 12.75
N LYS A 2 -33.05 38.71 13.89
CA LYS A 2 -32.73 37.44 14.56
C LYS A 2 -33.24 36.20 13.80
N LYS A 3 -34.42 36.23 13.17
CA LYS A 3 -35.01 35.11 12.42
C LYS A 3 -34.14 34.67 11.21
N GLY A 4 -33.53 35.62 10.49
CA GLY A 4 -32.67 35.29 9.32
C GLY A 4 -31.39 34.54 9.70
N LYS A 5 -30.79 34.83 10.87
CA LYS A 5 -29.60 34.13 11.35
C LYS A 5 -29.90 32.68 11.73
N HIS A 6 -31.05 32.39 12.31
CA HIS A 6 -31.48 31.04 12.65
C HIS A 6 -31.76 30.20 11.38
N ILE A 7 -32.37 30.80 10.37
CA ILE A 7 -32.65 30.16 9.09
C ILE A 7 -31.31 29.82 8.37
N ALA A 8 -30.38 30.77 8.34
CA ALA A 8 -29.05 30.53 7.73
C ALA A 8 -28.28 29.40 8.45
N LEU A 9 -28.35 29.33 9.79
CA LEU A 9 -27.76 28.28 10.58
C LEU A 9 -28.39 26.90 10.26
N LEU A 10 -29.74 26.84 10.22
CA LEU A 10 -30.44 25.60 9.89
C LEU A 10 -30.10 25.11 8.46
N VAL A 11 -30.00 26.01 7.50
CA VAL A 11 -29.61 25.68 6.12
C VAL A 11 -28.18 25.13 6.07
N SER A 12 -27.24 25.75 6.79
CA SER A 12 -25.84 25.28 6.83
C SER A 12 -25.71 23.90 7.46
N VAL A 13 -26.43 23.62 8.55
CA VAL A 13 -26.47 22.30 9.20
C VAL A 13 -27.08 21.27 8.24
N PHE A 14 -28.14 21.61 7.53
CA PHE A 14 -28.78 20.69 6.58
C PHE A 14 -27.85 20.33 5.41
N ILE A 15 -27.12 21.33 4.86
CA ILE A 15 -26.11 21.09 3.82
C ILE A 15 -24.98 20.18 4.35
N ALA A 16 -24.49 20.41 5.57
CA ALA A 16 -23.46 19.58 6.19
C ALA A 16 -23.93 18.12 6.37
N LEU A 17 -25.18 17.91 6.77
CA LEU A 17 -25.77 16.56 6.90
C LEU A 17 -25.91 15.87 5.54
N LEU A 18 -26.32 16.61 4.48
CA LEU A 18 -26.41 16.05 3.13
C LEU A 18 -25.03 15.66 2.58
N THR A 19 -24.01 16.47 2.82
CA THR A 19 -22.63 16.14 2.39
C THR A 19 -22.10 14.91 3.14
N MET A 20 -22.32 14.82 4.45
CA MET A 20 -21.95 13.63 5.23
C MET A 20 -22.68 12.37 4.76
N LEU A 21 -23.97 12.48 4.47
CA LEU A 21 -24.77 11.38 3.93
C LEU A 21 -24.25 10.97 2.55
N GLY A 22 -23.92 11.92 1.67
CA GLY A 22 -23.34 11.67 0.36
C GLY A 22 -22.01 10.92 0.45
N ILE A 23 -21.12 11.34 1.36
CA ILE A 23 -19.85 10.65 1.62
C ILE A 23 -20.10 9.24 2.15
N TYR A 24 -21.00 9.09 3.12
CA TYR A 24 -21.35 7.78 3.69
C TYR A 24 -21.91 6.81 2.65
N LEU A 25 -22.83 7.29 1.79
CA LEU A 25 -23.39 6.49 0.70
C LEU A 25 -22.34 6.16 -0.35
N HIS A 26 -21.44 7.08 -0.67
CA HIS A 26 -20.33 6.82 -1.59
C HIS A 26 -19.45 5.68 -1.07
N TYR A 27 -19.07 5.69 0.21
CA TYR A 27 -18.30 4.62 0.82
C TYR A 27 -19.04 3.27 0.89
N LYS A 28 -20.36 3.29 1.02
CA LYS A 28 -21.17 2.05 1.05
C LYS A 28 -21.51 1.49 -0.33
N LEU A 29 -21.72 2.37 -1.32
CA LEU A 29 -22.20 1.97 -2.65
C LEU A 29 -21.07 1.78 -3.66
N VAL A 30 -19.89 2.35 -3.41
CA VAL A 30 -18.69 1.97 -4.16
C VAL A 30 -18.21 0.65 -3.59
N PRO A 31 -18.37 -0.48 -4.30
CA PRO A 31 -17.88 -1.75 -3.80
C PRO A 31 -16.37 -1.60 -3.62
N TYR A 32 -15.91 -1.63 -2.36
CA TYR A 32 -14.51 -1.90 -2.08
C TYR A 32 -14.24 -3.27 -2.70
N ASN A 33 -13.50 -3.27 -3.81
CA ASN A 33 -13.20 -4.51 -4.50
C ASN A 33 -12.24 -5.32 -3.63
N GLU A 34 -12.79 -6.19 -2.80
CA GLU A 34 -12.03 -7.07 -1.89
C GLU A 34 -11.12 -8.04 -2.65
N ASN A 35 -11.32 -8.17 -3.96
CA ASN A 35 -10.56 -9.06 -4.83
C ASN A 35 -9.30 -8.43 -5.42
N ARG A 36 -8.93 -7.20 -5.03
CA ARG A 36 -7.70 -6.56 -5.50
C ARG A 36 -6.49 -7.23 -4.86
N VAL A 37 -5.58 -7.70 -5.68
CA VAL A 37 -4.30 -8.23 -5.22
C VAL A 37 -3.44 -7.07 -4.68
N LYS A 38 -2.89 -7.22 -3.49
CA LYS A 38 -1.99 -6.25 -2.86
C LYS A 38 -0.57 -6.77 -2.95
N ILE A 39 0.31 -5.97 -3.52
CA ILE A 39 1.71 -6.31 -3.75
C ILE A 39 2.60 -5.33 -2.99
N GLY A 40 3.50 -5.82 -2.18
CA GLY A 40 4.57 -5.04 -1.57
C GLY A 40 5.87 -5.26 -2.34
N ALA A 41 6.55 -4.19 -2.75
CA ALA A 41 7.83 -4.27 -3.45
C ALA A 41 8.91 -3.47 -2.70
N THR A 42 10.05 -4.09 -2.47
CA THR A 42 11.22 -3.44 -1.88
C THR A 42 12.50 -3.97 -2.53
N TYR A 43 13.30 -3.08 -3.06
CA TYR A 43 14.56 -3.38 -3.74
C TYR A 43 15.72 -2.83 -2.89
N MET A 44 16.97 -3.21 -3.20
CA MET A 44 18.15 -2.70 -2.46
C MET A 44 18.14 -1.17 -2.35
N THR A 45 17.84 -0.50 -3.46
CA THR A 45 17.69 0.96 -3.54
C THR A 45 16.92 1.35 -4.79
N MET A 46 16.09 2.37 -4.68
CA MET A 46 15.44 2.97 -5.85
C MET A 46 16.34 3.97 -6.59
N ASN A 47 17.55 4.21 -6.10
CA ASN A 47 18.56 5.03 -6.80
C ASN A 47 19.35 4.22 -7.86
N ASN A 48 18.75 3.17 -8.40
CA ASN A 48 19.30 2.32 -9.46
C ASN A 48 18.28 2.24 -10.59
N ASP A 49 18.72 2.53 -11.81
CA ASP A 49 17.84 2.59 -12.99
C ASP A 49 17.20 1.24 -13.31
N PHE A 50 17.90 0.14 -13.07
CA PHE A 50 17.34 -1.21 -13.25
C PHE A 50 16.08 -1.41 -12.38
N TYR A 51 16.14 -1.08 -11.09
CA TYR A 51 14.99 -1.25 -10.20
C TYR A 51 13.87 -0.25 -10.50
N LYS A 52 14.19 0.96 -10.96
CA LYS A 52 13.17 1.92 -11.42
C LYS A 52 12.42 1.37 -12.62
N VAL A 53 13.13 0.85 -13.63
CA VAL A 53 12.50 0.27 -14.82
C VAL A 53 11.67 -0.95 -14.45
N LEU A 54 12.22 -1.87 -13.65
CA LEU A 54 11.51 -3.05 -13.18
C LEU A 54 10.21 -2.67 -12.42
N ASN A 55 10.31 -1.73 -11.49
CA ASN A 55 9.14 -1.28 -10.72
C ASN A 55 8.08 -0.62 -11.60
N ASN A 56 8.50 0.18 -12.58
CA ASN A 56 7.56 0.82 -13.51
C ASN A 56 6.82 -0.20 -14.38
N GLU A 57 7.50 -1.27 -14.82
CA GLU A 57 6.83 -2.33 -15.60
C GLU A 57 5.85 -3.14 -14.73
N ILE A 58 6.21 -3.40 -13.48
CA ILE A 58 5.31 -4.04 -12.51
C ILE A 58 4.09 -3.15 -12.25
N ASP A 59 4.30 -1.86 -12.04
CA ASP A 59 3.25 -0.88 -11.75
C ASP A 59 2.22 -0.79 -12.89
N LYS A 60 2.65 -0.77 -14.14
CA LYS A 60 1.76 -0.83 -15.32
C LYS A 60 0.85 -2.06 -15.28
N ILE A 61 1.42 -3.25 -15.02
CA ILE A 61 0.65 -4.50 -14.96
C ILE A 61 -0.35 -4.46 -13.80
N VAL A 62 0.06 -3.91 -12.67
CA VAL A 62 -0.77 -3.77 -11.47
C VAL A 62 -1.94 -2.81 -11.74
N GLU A 63 -1.67 -1.67 -12.39
CA GLU A 63 -2.71 -0.71 -12.80
C GLU A 63 -3.70 -1.31 -13.80
N GLU A 64 -3.22 -2.02 -14.82
CA GLU A 64 -4.08 -2.68 -15.82
C GLU A 64 -5.04 -3.70 -15.18
N LYS A 65 -4.62 -4.35 -14.10
CA LYS A 65 -5.42 -5.32 -13.34
C LYS A 65 -6.27 -4.68 -12.26
N ASN A 66 -6.16 -3.37 -12.05
CA ASN A 66 -6.77 -2.65 -10.94
C ASN A 66 -6.36 -3.19 -9.56
N ASP A 67 -5.14 -3.72 -9.45
CA ASP A 67 -4.51 -4.19 -8.23
C ASP A 67 -3.80 -3.06 -7.46
N ILE A 68 -3.08 -3.35 -6.38
CA ILE A 68 -2.42 -2.35 -5.54
C ILE A 68 -0.95 -2.68 -5.40
N LEU A 69 -0.07 -1.73 -5.73
CA LEU A 69 1.36 -1.82 -5.50
C LEU A 69 1.82 -0.84 -4.41
N TYR A 70 2.52 -1.38 -3.41
CA TYR A 70 3.22 -0.61 -2.39
C TYR A 70 4.72 -0.72 -2.61
N THR A 71 5.34 0.25 -3.25
CA THR A 71 6.80 0.30 -3.41
C THR A 71 7.44 1.02 -2.23
N ARG A 72 8.53 0.47 -1.71
CA ARG A 72 9.34 1.05 -0.63
C ARG A 72 10.82 1.02 -0.97
N ASP A 73 11.52 2.10 -0.65
CA ASP A 73 12.96 2.22 -0.82
C ASP A 73 13.66 2.06 0.53
N PRO A 74 14.45 1.01 0.75
CA PRO A 74 15.25 0.85 1.96
C PRO A 74 16.53 1.67 1.92
N ALA A 75 16.93 2.22 0.77
CA ALA A 75 18.14 3.01 0.59
C ALA A 75 19.40 2.29 1.12
N LEU A 76 19.57 1.01 0.73
CA LEU A 76 20.69 0.14 1.16
C LEU A 76 20.73 -0.17 2.67
N ASP A 77 19.68 0.10 3.41
CA ASP A 77 19.57 -0.20 4.85
C ASP A 77 18.73 -1.46 5.07
N VAL A 78 19.40 -2.55 5.49
CA VAL A 78 18.73 -3.83 5.75
C VAL A 78 17.76 -3.80 6.94
N ASN A 79 18.00 -2.94 7.94
CA ASN A 79 17.06 -2.78 9.05
C ASN A 79 15.79 -2.09 8.58
N LYS A 80 15.93 -1.07 7.75
CA LYS A 80 14.81 -0.39 7.11
C LYS A 80 14.03 -1.34 6.20
N GLN A 81 14.72 -2.16 5.41
CA GLN A 81 14.08 -3.18 4.57
C GLN A 81 13.31 -4.21 5.39
N THR A 82 13.88 -4.66 6.50
CA THR A 82 13.18 -5.57 7.44
C THR A 82 11.89 -4.95 7.97
N GLN A 83 11.91 -3.68 8.37
CA GLN A 83 10.71 -2.96 8.81
C GLN A 83 9.67 -2.82 7.69
N GLN A 84 10.11 -2.65 6.44
CA GLN A 84 9.23 -2.60 5.27
C GLN A 84 8.53 -3.94 5.03
N VAL A 85 9.23 -5.07 5.17
CA VAL A 85 8.63 -6.41 5.10
C VAL A 85 7.58 -6.58 6.21
N GLU A 86 7.89 -6.18 7.44
CA GLU A 86 6.93 -6.23 8.54
C GLU A 86 5.70 -5.35 8.31
N LEU A 87 5.89 -4.18 7.69
CA LEU A 87 4.79 -3.30 7.28
C LEU A 87 3.90 -3.98 6.23
N PHE A 88 4.48 -4.68 5.26
CA PHE A 88 3.72 -5.42 4.26
C PHE A 88 2.89 -6.54 4.89
N ILE A 89 3.44 -7.23 5.89
CA ILE A 89 2.67 -8.22 6.67
C ILE A 89 1.48 -7.57 7.38
N LYS A 90 1.68 -6.41 8.02
CA LYS A 90 0.59 -5.66 8.68
C LYS A 90 -0.48 -5.19 7.69
N LYS A 91 -0.08 -4.80 6.48
CA LYS A 91 -0.99 -4.40 5.41
C LYS A 91 -1.71 -5.59 4.76
N ARG A 92 -1.35 -6.82 5.14
CA ARG A 92 -1.90 -8.06 4.58
C ARG A 92 -1.78 -8.07 3.05
N VAL A 93 -0.58 -7.81 2.55
CA VAL A 93 -0.31 -7.96 1.12
C VAL A 93 -0.36 -9.45 0.74
N ASP A 94 -0.69 -9.72 -0.50
CA ASP A 94 -0.76 -11.09 -1.04
C ASP A 94 0.61 -11.56 -1.53
N ILE A 95 1.40 -10.61 -2.04
CA ILE A 95 2.71 -10.88 -2.64
C ILE A 95 3.73 -9.87 -2.10
N ILE A 96 4.93 -10.33 -1.80
CA ILE A 96 6.11 -9.48 -1.57
C ILE A 96 7.12 -9.76 -2.67
N ILE A 97 7.53 -8.71 -3.39
CA ILE A 97 8.65 -8.72 -4.32
C ILE A 97 9.83 -8.06 -3.63
N ILE A 98 10.93 -8.77 -3.51
CA ILE A 98 12.10 -8.27 -2.80
C ILE A 98 13.40 -8.55 -3.54
N ASN A 99 14.27 -7.53 -3.63
CA ASN A 99 15.69 -7.70 -3.83
C ASN A 99 16.39 -7.37 -2.50
N PRO A 100 17.01 -8.36 -1.82
CA PRO A 100 17.55 -8.16 -0.49
C PRO A 100 18.75 -7.20 -0.48
N VAL A 101 18.78 -6.26 0.47
CA VAL A 101 19.99 -5.44 0.74
C VAL A 101 21.11 -6.33 1.27
N ASP A 102 20.76 -7.29 2.13
CA ASP A 102 21.67 -8.30 2.68
C ASP A 102 20.91 -9.62 2.81
N ALA A 103 21.21 -10.55 1.91
CA ALA A 103 20.57 -11.86 1.86
C ALA A 103 20.89 -12.75 3.06
N ASP A 104 21.99 -12.48 3.78
CA ASP A 104 22.44 -13.25 4.95
C ASP A 104 21.91 -12.65 6.27
N SER A 105 21.22 -11.53 6.21
CA SER A 105 20.64 -10.88 7.39
C SER A 105 19.63 -11.78 8.09
N LYS A 106 19.97 -12.24 9.30
CA LYS A 106 19.06 -13.07 10.12
C LYS A 106 17.73 -12.42 10.42
N LYS A 107 17.72 -11.07 10.58
CA LYS A 107 16.49 -10.30 10.83
C LYS A 107 15.59 -10.30 9.61
N LEU A 108 16.15 -10.04 8.41
CA LEU A 108 15.41 -10.04 7.15
C LEU A 108 14.86 -11.45 6.85
N ILE A 109 15.70 -12.47 6.97
CA ILE A 109 15.30 -13.89 6.79
C ILE A 109 14.13 -14.25 7.72
N LYS A 110 14.20 -13.84 8.99
CA LYS A 110 13.12 -14.09 9.97
C LYS A 110 11.82 -13.37 9.56
N ALA A 111 11.89 -12.13 9.09
CA ALA A 111 10.73 -11.38 8.64
C ALA A 111 10.09 -12.01 7.39
N LEU A 112 10.91 -12.44 6.41
CA LEU A 112 10.43 -13.12 5.22
C LEU A 112 9.81 -14.50 5.53
N LYS A 113 10.40 -15.24 6.48
CA LYS A 113 9.81 -16.50 6.97
C LYS A 113 8.44 -16.25 7.58
N LYS A 114 8.31 -15.24 8.44
CA LYS A 114 7.03 -14.83 9.03
C LYS A 114 6.01 -14.47 7.96
N ALA A 115 6.41 -13.74 6.91
CA ALA A 115 5.54 -13.40 5.79
C ALA A 115 5.00 -14.68 5.11
N LYS A 116 5.85 -15.65 4.80
CA LYS A 116 5.46 -16.94 4.22
C LYS A 116 4.50 -17.72 5.12
N GLU A 117 4.76 -17.74 6.43
CA GLU A 117 3.91 -18.42 7.42
C GLU A 117 2.51 -17.79 7.53
N THR A 118 2.35 -16.52 7.20
CA THR A 118 1.05 -15.83 7.12
C THR A 118 0.35 -16.01 5.77
N GLY A 119 0.91 -16.80 4.83
CA GLY A 119 0.35 -17.07 3.52
C GLY A 119 0.75 -16.08 2.43
N ILE A 120 1.67 -15.14 2.71
CA ILE A 120 2.17 -14.18 1.72
C ILE A 120 3.16 -14.90 0.79
N LYS A 121 2.96 -14.73 -0.53
CA LYS A 121 3.90 -15.22 -1.54
C LYS A 121 5.11 -14.29 -1.62
N VAL A 122 6.31 -14.85 -1.45
CA VAL A 122 7.56 -14.07 -1.54
C VAL A 122 8.27 -14.40 -2.84
N VAL A 123 8.55 -13.37 -3.63
CA VAL A 123 9.30 -13.43 -4.88
C VAL A 123 10.63 -12.67 -4.70
N VAL A 124 11.73 -13.37 -4.80
CA VAL A 124 13.07 -12.77 -4.73
C VAL A 124 13.52 -12.43 -6.14
N VAL A 125 13.91 -11.17 -6.34
CA VAL A 125 14.53 -10.70 -7.58
C VAL A 125 16.02 -10.58 -7.34
N ASP A 126 16.79 -11.30 -8.12
CA ASP A 126 18.24 -11.19 -8.09
C ASP A 126 18.73 -10.33 -9.25
N SER A 127 19.69 -9.47 -8.96
CA SER A 127 20.34 -8.56 -9.91
C SER A 127 21.76 -9.01 -10.22
N GLN A 128 21.99 -10.29 -10.42
CA GLN A 128 23.33 -10.73 -10.89
C GLN A 128 23.60 -10.27 -12.30
#